data_7c907bc216a1ec8b4e6e86eaeb71bcc9
#
_entry.id   7c907bc216a1ec8b4e6e86eaeb71bcc9
#
_cell.length_a   1.000
_cell.length_b   1.000
_cell.length_c   1.000
_cell.angle_alpha   90.00
_cell.angle_beta   90.00
_cell.angle_gamma   90.00
#
_symmetry.space_group_name_H-M   'P 1'
#
loop_
_entity.id
_entity.type
_entity.pdbx_description
1 polymer ?
#
loop_
_entity_poly.entity_id
_entity_poly.type
_entity_poly.pdbx_seq_one_letter_code
_entity_poly.pdbx_strand_id
1 'polypeptide(L)'
;QKSGMEEVKGFGGFPVSGEWLRTNKPELTSGHHAKVYGLPPLGAPPMSMPHLDTRVINGQDWLLFGPFAGWSPKFLKAGKVTDLPLSVKPNNLASMIGVGMTQMPLLKYLIGELLMSEEDRVETLREFAPSVVGADWDIDIAGQRVQVIRRDAKKLGVLEFGTTVLAAADGSIAGLLGASPGASTAVPAMLDVMQRCFSDRYQSWLPKLTEMVPSLGTKLSDNPKLFEEVWERGTKVLGLDGRADAGRAALAAGPDPTHTKAESGEPEPAGVV
;
A
#
# COMPACT_ATOMS: atom_id res chain seq x y z
N GLN A 1 -11.59 2.81 -18.63
CA GLN A 1 -11.80 2.52 -20.07
C GLN A 1 -13.27 2.67 -20.49
N LYS A 2 -14.23 2.27 -19.66
CA LYS A 2 -15.67 2.41 -19.98
C LYS A 2 -16.19 3.84 -19.80
N SER A 3 -15.46 4.71 -19.10
CA SER A 3 -15.84 6.12 -18.89
C SER A 3 -15.74 6.96 -20.16
N GLY A 4 -14.99 6.51 -21.16
CA GLY A 4 -14.72 7.30 -22.38
C GLY A 4 -13.70 8.41 -22.20
N MET A 5 -13.07 8.56 -21.02
CA MET A 5 -12.06 9.58 -20.78
C MET A 5 -10.83 9.38 -21.68
N GLU A 6 -10.36 10.47 -22.28
CA GLU A 6 -9.13 10.44 -23.08
C GLU A 6 -7.89 10.18 -22.24
N GLU A 7 -7.88 10.66 -21.00
CA GLU A 7 -6.77 10.58 -20.05
C GLU A 7 -6.40 9.13 -19.67
N VAL A 8 -7.33 8.19 -19.85
CA VAL A 8 -7.07 6.77 -19.57
C VAL A 8 -6.67 5.96 -20.81
N LYS A 9 -6.48 6.60 -21.96
CA LYS A 9 -5.97 5.90 -23.15
C LYS A 9 -4.57 5.35 -22.90
N GLY A 10 -4.40 4.06 -23.19
CA GLY A 10 -3.13 3.36 -22.95
C GLY A 10 -2.94 2.85 -21.52
N PHE A 11 -3.92 3.08 -20.63
CA PHE A 11 -3.88 2.50 -19.28
C PHE A 11 -4.29 1.04 -19.30
N GLY A 12 -3.57 0.25 -18.50
CA GLY A 12 -3.87 -1.15 -18.22
C GLY A 12 -3.86 -1.44 -16.73
N GLY A 13 -4.26 -2.64 -16.36
CA GLY A 13 -4.22 -3.13 -15.00
C GLY A 13 -3.29 -4.33 -14.88
N PHE A 14 -2.46 -4.33 -13.84
CA PHE A 14 -1.65 -5.47 -13.44
C PHE A 14 -2.19 -6.00 -12.10
N PRO A 15 -2.99 -7.07 -12.11
CA PRO A 15 -3.59 -7.58 -10.88
C PRO A 15 -2.53 -8.31 -10.03
N VAL A 16 -2.54 -8.02 -8.73
CA VAL A 16 -1.72 -8.69 -7.73
C VAL A 16 -2.62 -9.06 -6.58
N SER A 17 -2.51 -10.27 -6.07
CA SER A 17 -3.18 -10.70 -4.83
C SER A 17 -2.19 -10.76 -3.67
N GLY A 18 -2.74 -10.86 -2.46
CA GLY A 18 -1.99 -11.14 -1.25
C GLY A 18 -2.65 -12.28 -0.49
N GLU A 19 -1.86 -13.19 0.00
CA GLU A 19 -2.28 -14.30 0.84
C GLU A 19 -1.67 -14.16 2.22
N TRP A 20 -2.38 -14.62 3.23
CA TRP A 20 -1.97 -14.56 4.62
C TRP A 20 -2.11 -15.90 5.28
N LEU A 21 -1.15 -16.28 6.09
CA LEU A 21 -1.38 -17.23 7.16
C LEU A 21 -2.10 -16.51 8.29
N ARG A 22 -3.14 -17.09 8.84
CA ARG A 22 -3.90 -16.49 9.94
C ARG A 22 -4.30 -17.51 10.97
N THR A 23 -4.41 -17.07 12.22
CA THR A 23 -4.97 -17.85 13.33
C THR A 23 -5.74 -16.95 14.28
N ASN A 24 -6.76 -17.48 14.91
CA ASN A 24 -7.49 -16.82 16.01
C ASN A 24 -7.46 -17.64 17.30
N LYS A 25 -6.53 -18.58 17.42
CA LYS A 25 -6.37 -19.38 18.64
C LYS A 25 -5.96 -18.47 19.79
N PRO A 26 -6.73 -18.43 20.91
CA PRO A 26 -6.47 -17.53 22.02
C PRO A 26 -5.08 -17.68 22.63
N GLU A 27 -4.57 -18.91 22.68
CA GLU A 27 -3.23 -19.24 23.21
C GLU A 27 -2.10 -18.61 22.36
N LEU A 28 -2.34 -18.29 21.08
CA LEU A 28 -1.39 -17.64 20.21
C LEU A 28 -1.61 -16.13 20.16
N THR A 29 -2.87 -15.69 20.09
CA THR A 29 -3.21 -14.26 19.93
C THR A 29 -2.98 -13.45 21.19
N SER A 30 -3.19 -14.04 22.39
CA SER A 30 -3.07 -13.33 23.67
C SER A 30 -1.63 -12.92 24.03
N GLY A 31 -0.63 -13.57 23.45
CA GLY A 31 0.79 -13.31 23.74
C GLY A 31 1.46 -12.33 22.77
N HIS A 32 0.80 -11.95 21.67
CA HIS A 32 1.41 -11.12 20.63
C HIS A 32 0.61 -9.84 20.38
N HIS A 33 1.20 -8.69 20.72
CA HIS A 33 0.55 -7.38 20.58
C HIS A 33 1.36 -6.40 19.71
N ALA A 34 2.40 -6.89 19.05
CA ALA A 34 3.29 -6.11 18.22
C ALA A 34 3.00 -6.33 16.72
N LYS A 35 3.52 -5.41 15.91
CA LYS A 35 3.65 -5.60 14.47
C LYS A 35 5.14 -5.75 14.16
N VAL A 36 5.54 -6.93 13.73
CA VAL A 36 6.94 -7.28 13.46
C VAL A 36 7.13 -7.41 11.96
N TYR A 37 7.99 -6.57 11.39
CA TYR A 37 8.40 -6.65 9.99
C TYR A 37 9.73 -7.38 9.85
N GLY A 38 9.85 -8.20 8.82
CA GLY A 38 11.14 -8.69 8.37
C GLY A 38 11.91 -7.64 7.55
N LEU A 39 13.16 -7.94 7.26
CA LEU A 39 13.96 -7.18 6.29
C LEU A 39 13.78 -7.79 4.88
N PRO A 40 13.68 -6.98 3.81
CA PRO A 40 13.58 -7.52 2.47
C PRO A 40 14.86 -8.28 2.10
N PRO A 41 14.75 -9.46 1.47
CA PRO A 41 15.88 -10.05 0.83
C PRO A 41 16.50 -9.10 -0.19
N LEU A 42 17.82 -9.14 -0.35
CA LEU A 42 18.52 -8.32 -1.32
C LEU A 42 17.91 -8.50 -2.73
N GLY A 43 17.45 -7.40 -3.32
CA GLY A 43 16.83 -7.40 -4.64
C GLY A 43 15.34 -7.74 -4.68
N ALA A 44 14.69 -8.03 -3.56
CA ALA A 44 13.26 -8.23 -3.50
C ALA A 44 12.51 -6.89 -3.56
N PRO A 45 11.30 -6.85 -4.19
CA PRO A 45 10.49 -5.65 -4.17
C PRO A 45 10.14 -5.24 -2.73
N PRO A 46 10.15 -3.94 -2.37
CA PRO A 46 9.85 -3.48 -0.99
C PRO A 46 8.48 -3.93 -0.46
N MET A 47 7.59 -4.35 -1.35
CA MET A 47 6.22 -4.79 -1.02
C MET A 47 6.12 -6.27 -0.62
N SER A 48 7.21 -7.02 -0.73
CA SER A 48 7.25 -8.48 -0.49
C SER A 48 7.62 -8.85 0.94
N MET A 49 7.62 -7.87 1.86
CA MET A 49 8.01 -8.13 3.23
C MET A 49 6.88 -8.75 4.03
N PRO A 50 6.99 -10.02 4.40
CA PRO A 50 6.05 -10.58 5.35
C PRO A 50 6.22 -9.88 6.70
N HIS A 51 5.11 -9.75 7.39
CA HIS A 51 5.06 -9.23 8.74
C HIS A 51 4.05 -10.02 9.56
N LEU A 52 4.35 -10.15 10.85
CA LEU A 52 3.46 -10.76 11.82
C LEU A 52 2.78 -9.65 12.60
N ASP A 53 1.46 -9.58 12.53
CA ASP A 53 0.71 -8.57 13.27
C ASP A 53 -0.60 -9.11 13.86
N THR A 54 -1.00 -8.50 14.99
CA THR A 54 -2.30 -8.73 15.60
C THR A 54 -3.32 -7.76 14.99
N ARG A 55 -4.49 -8.28 14.66
CA ARG A 55 -5.64 -7.49 14.18
C ARG A 55 -6.92 -7.93 14.87
N VAL A 56 -7.77 -6.97 15.16
CA VAL A 56 -9.14 -7.23 15.57
C VAL A 56 -10.03 -7.29 14.32
N ILE A 57 -10.58 -8.46 14.04
CA ILE A 57 -11.48 -8.68 12.90
C ILE A 57 -12.81 -9.17 13.44
N ASN A 58 -13.89 -8.43 13.21
CA ASN A 58 -15.23 -8.73 13.72
C ASN A 58 -15.27 -8.96 15.25
N GLY A 59 -14.49 -8.18 16.01
CA GLY A 59 -14.43 -8.26 17.47
C GLY A 59 -13.60 -9.42 18.01
N GLN A 60 -12.89 -10.16 17.18
CA GLN A 60 -11.98 -11.24 17.56
C GLN A 60 -10.54 -10.88 17.24
N ASP A 61 -9.63 -11.27 18.13
CA ASP A 61 -8.19 -11.12 17.91
C ASP A 61 -7.70 -12.20 16.94
N TRP A 62 -6.93 -11.76 15.98
CA TRP A 62 -6.29 -12.59 14.97
C TRP A 62 -4.81 -12.27 14.89
N LEU A 63 -3.99 -13.28 14.70
CA LEU A 63 -2.64 -13.14 14.20
C LEU A 63 -2.63 -13.37 12.70
N LEU A 64 -1.98 -12.49 11.96
CA LEU A 64 -1.80 -12.58 10.53
C LEU A 64 -0.32 -12.50 10.20
N PHE A 65 0.14 -13.40 9.35
CA PHE A 65 1.50 -13.41 8.81
C PHE A 65 1.48 -13.37 7.28
N GLY A 66 2.19 -12.43 6.70
CA GLY A 66 2.24 -12.16 5.28
C GLY A 66 2.40 -10.65 4.99
N PRO A 67 1.99 -10.14 3.82
CA PRO A 67 1.37 -10.89 2.73
C PRO A 67 2.39 -11.71 1.94
N PHE A 68 2.00 -12.89 1.53
CA PHE A 68 2.64 -13.60 0.43
C PHE A 68 2.06 -13.07 -0.87
N ALA A 69 2.89 -12.77 -1.83
CA ALA A 69 2.41 -12.22 -3.07
C ALA A 69 1.78 -13.32 -3.93
N GLY A 70 0.63 -13.01 -4.50
CA GLY A 70 -0.06 -13.87 -5.44
C GLY A 70 -0.40 -13.11 -6.71
N TRP A 71 -0.81 -13.84 -7.73
CA TRP A 71 -1.30 -13.27 -8.96
C TRP A 71 -2.58 -13.98 -9.40
N SER A 72 -3.53 -13.22 -9.92
CA SER A 72 -4.75 -13.76 -10.48
C SER A 72 -5.24 -12.82 -11.59
N PRO A 73 -5.81 -13.33 -12.69
CA PRO A 73 -6.37 -12.47 -13.72
C PRO A 73 -7.65 -11.72 -13.29
N LYS A 74 -8.14 -11.94 -12.09
CA LYS A 74 -9.28 -11.23 -11.52
C LYS A 74 -8.84 -9.83 -11.04
N PHE A 75 -9.67 -8.83 -11.22
CA PHE A 75 -9.42 -7.48 -10.70
C PHE A 75 -9.96 -7.26 -9.28
N LEU A 76 -10.91 -8.10 -8.87
CA LEU A 76 -11.50 -8.09 -7.54
C LEU A 76 -11.52 -9.52 -6.96
N LYS A 77 -11.56 -9.66 -5.65
CA LYS A 77 -11.70 -10.98 -4.98
C LYS A 77 -12.92 -11.73 -5.52
N ALA A 78 -14.04 -11.04 -5.72
CA ALA A 78 -15.27 -11.57 -6.33
C ALA A 78 -15.32 -11.42 -7.86
N GLY A 79 -14.20 -11.03 -8.50
CA GLY A 79 -14.10 -10.85 -9.95
C GLY A 79 -14.06 -12.17 -10.73
N LYS A 80 -13.93 -12.03 -12.04
CA LYS A 80 -13.87 -13.15 -12.98
C LYS A 80 -12.47 -13.30 -13.58
N VAL A 81 -12.07 -14.50 -13.89
CA VAL A 81 -10.79 -14.80 -14.57
C VAL A 81 -10.67 -14.12 -15.95
N THR A 82 -11.78 -13.67 -16.50
CA THR A 82 -11.84 -12.92 -17.75
C THR A 82 -11.58 -11.42 -17.59
N ASP A 83 -11.45 -10.90 -16.36
CA ASP A 83 -11.29 -9.46 -16.13
C ASP A 83 -10.05 -8.89 -16.82
N LEU A 84 -8.90 -9.51 -16.61
CA LEU A 84 -7.65 -9.10 -17.25
C LEU A 84 -7.69 -9.29 -18.79
N PRO A 85 -8.01 -10.47 -19.34
CA PRO A 85 -8.10 -10.64 -20.80
C PRO A 85 -9.05 -9.65 -21.48
N LEU A 86 -10.23 -9.42 -20.91
CA LEU A 86 -11.22 -8.48 -21.47
C LEU A 86 -10.83 -7.01 -21.29
N SER A 87 -9.87 -6.70 -20.44
CA SER A 87 -9.34 -5.33 -20.25
C SER A 87 -8.32 -4.95 -21.34
N VAL A 88 -7.76 -5.95 -22.03
CA VAL A 88 -6.79 -5.72 -23.12
C VAL A 88 -7.52 -5.11 -24.32
N LYS A 89 -7.04 -3.97 -24.77
CA LYS A 89 -7.56 -3.22 -25.92
C LYS A 89 -6.42 -2.80 -26.84
N PRO A 90 -6.68 -2.51 -28.12
CA PRO A 90 -5.62 -2.04 -29.03
C PRO A 90 -4.85 -0.82 -28.50
N ASN A 91 -5.51 0.05 -27.76
CA ASN A 91 -4.90 1.28 -27.22
C ASN A 91 -3.98 1.07 -26.01
N ASN A 92 -4.12 -0.07 -25.28
CA ASN A 92 -3.27 -0.36 -24.11
C ASN A 92 -2.38 -1.59 -24.28
N LEU A 93 -2.51 -2.34 -25.36
CA LEU A 93 -1.73 -3.55 -25.61
C LEU A 93 -0.23 -3.29 -25.56
N ALA A 94 0.22 -2.22 -26.20
CA ALA A 94 1.64 -1.85 -26.23
C ALA A 94 2.15 -1.55 -24.81
N SER A 95 1.39 -0.82 -24.00
CA SER A 95 1.75 -0.52 -22.60
C SER A 95 1.84 -1.78 -21.75
N MET A 96 0.91 -2.71 -21.93
CA MET A 96 0.91 -3.98 -21.20
C MET A 96 2.09 -4.88 -21.59
N ILE A 97 2.41 -4.96 -22.88
CA ILE A 97 3.60 -5.69 -23.36
C ILE A 97 4.87 -5.03 -22.80
N GLY A 98 4.97 -3.70 -22.85
CA GLY A 98 6.13 -2.96 -22.34
C GLY A 98 6.38 -3.26 -20.84
N VAL A 99 5.33 -3.31 -20.01
CA VAL A 99 5.45 -3.69 -18.60
C VAL A 99 5.86 -5.17 -18.48
N GLY A 100 5.26 -6.07 -19.23
CA GLY A 100 5.64 -7.49 -19.22
C GLY A 100 7.12 -7.70 -19.52
N MET A 101 7.69 -6.93 -20.45
CA MET A 101 9.11 -7.01 -20.79
C MET A 101 10.03 -6.37 -19.73
N THR A 102 9.63 -5.25 -19.17
CA THR A 102 10.47 -4.47 -18.24
C THR A 102 10.39 -4.95 -16.80
N GLN A 103 9.32 -5.67 -16.42
CA GLN A 103 9.07 -6.17 -15.06
C GLN A 103 9.33 -7.67 -14.90
N MET A 104 10.23 -8.24 -15.70
CA MET A 104 10.58 -9.67 -15.61
C MET A 104 11.04 -10.13 -14.21
N PRO A 105 11.82 -9.34 -13.44
CA PRO A 105 12.16 -9.72 -12.07
C PRO A 105 10.92 -9.85 -11.18
N LEU A 106 9.97 -8.91 -11.28
CA LEU A 106 8.72 -8.96 -10.53
C LEU A 106 7.87 -10.17 -10.95
N LEU A 107 7.77 -10.46 -12.25
CA LEU A 107 7.04 -11.63 -12.74
C LEU A 107 7.62 -12.95 -12.23
N LYS A 108 8.95 -13.09 -12.25
CA LYS A 108 9.65 -14.26 -11.68
C LYS A 108 9.37 -14.42 -10.19
N TYR A 109 9.44 -13.32 -9.44
CA TYR A 109 9.11 -13.30 -8.03
C TYR A 109 7.67 -13.77 -7.78
N LEU A 110 6.69 -13.20 -8.49
CA LEU A 110 5.27 -13.59 -8.35
C LEU A 110 5.03 -15.07 -8.72
N ILE A 111 5.72 -15.59 -9.73
CA ILE A 111 5.64 -17.01 -10.08
C ILE A 111 6.21 -17.86 -8.95
N GLY A 112 7.34 -17.47 -8.35
CA GLY A 112 7.91 -18.15 -7.19
C GLY A 112 6.92 -18.22 -6.03
N GLU A 113 6.30 -17.10 -5.68
CA GLU A 113 5.29 -17.02 -4.61
C GLU A 113 4.05 -17.89 -4.89
N LEU A 114 3.59 -17.94 -6.15
CA LEU A 114 2.48 -18.80 -6.55
C LEU A 114 2.78 -20.29 -6.45
N LEU A 115 4.04 -20.67 -6.55
CA LEU A 115 4.50 -22.07 -6.46
C LEU A 115 4.85 -22.47 -5.02
N MET A 116 4.87 -21.54 -4.06
CA MET A 116 5.10 -21.86 -2.66
C MET A 116 3.99 -22.76 -2.12
N SER A 117 4.41 -23.83 -1.48
CA SER A 117 3.51 -24.70 -0.71
C SER A 117 3.05 -24.02 0.60
N GLU A 118 2.07 -24.59 1.25
CA GLU A 118 1.65 -24.15 2.58
C GLU A 118 2.79 -24.31 3.60
N GLU A 119 3.53 -25.42 3.52
CA GLU A 119 4.67 -25.67 4.42
C GLU A 119 5.80 -24.66 4.23
N ASP A 120 6.09 -24.24 2.99
CA ASP A 120 7.11 -23.21 2.72
C ASP A 120 6.72 -21.87 3.39
N ARG A 121 5.42 -21.52 3.37
CA ARG A 121 4.91 -20.32 4.04
C ARG A 121 4.99 -20.44 5.56
N VAL A 122 4.70 -21.61 6.11
CA VAL A 122 4.84 -21.88 7.55
C VAL A 122 6.30 -21.82 7.95
N GLU A 123 7.23 -22.33 7.13
CA GLU A 123 8.66 -22.25 7.40
C GLU A 123 9.13 -20.79 7.45
N THR A 124 8.65 -19.95 6.52
CA THR A 124 8.91 -18.50 6.58
C THR A 124 8.35 -17.87 7.87
N LEU A 125 7.19 -18.32 8.35
CA LEU A 125 6.63 -17.85 9.62
C LEU A 125 7.49 -18.29 10.82
N ARG A 126 8.11 -19.47 10.78
CA ARG A 126 9.01 -19.96 11.84
C ARG A 126 10.26 -19.10 12.03
N GLU A 127 10.68 -18.32 11.02
CA GLU A 127 11.74 -17.31 11.19
C GLU A 127 11.31 -16.20 12.17
N PHE A 128 10.02 -15.91 12.28
CA PHE A 128 9.44 -14.90 13.18
C PHE A 128 8.96 -15.49 14.50
N ALA A 129 8.46 -16.69 14.46
CA ALA A 129 7.90 -17.42 15.60
C ALA A 129 8.30 -18.91 15.55
N PRO A 130 9.48 -19.29 16.06
CA PRO A 130 10.05 -20.63 15.88
C PRO A 130 9.21 -21.80 16.39
N SER A 131 8.30 -21.55 17.35
CA SER A 131 7.42 -22.57 17.95
C SER A 131 6.13 -22.83 17.18
N VAL A 132 5.96 -22.22 16.00
CA VAL A 132 4.71 -22.32 15.22
C VAL A 132 4.48 -23.75 14.73
N VAL A 133 3.26 -24.24 14.97
CA VAL A 133 2.71 -25.47 14.42
C VAL A 133 1.82 -25.11 13.23
N GLY A 134 2.14 -25.60 12.04
CA GLY A 134 1.43 -25.23 10.79
C GLY A 134 -0.08 -25.52 10.83
N ALA A 135 -0.48 -26.64 11.48
CA ALA A 135 -1.88 -27.01 11.64
C ALA A 135 -2.76 -25.99 12.44
N ASP A 136 -2.11 -24.99 13.06
CA ASP A 136 -2.82 -23.93 13.80
C ASP A 136 -3.11 -22.70 12.94
N TRP A 137 -2.71 -22.72 11.68
CA TRP A 137 -2.79 -21.58 10.75
C TRP A 137 -3.54 -21.96 9.50
N ASP A 138 -4.40 -21.08 9.05
CA ASP A 138 -5.14 -21.20 7.79
C ASP A 138 -4.62 -20.18 6.77
N ILE A 139 -4.67 -20.53 5.49
CA ILE A 139 -4.42 -19.56 4.41
C ILE A 139 -5.70 -18.77 4.13
N ASP A 140 -5.57 -17.43 4.12
CA ASP A 140 -6.63 -16.52 3.68
C ASP A 140 -6.16 -15.61 2.56
N ILE A 141 -6.97 -15.52 1.52
CA ILE A 141 -6.75 -14.58 0.42
C ILE A 141 -7.28 -13.21 0.87
N ALA A 142 -6.37 -12.28 1.16
CA ALA A 142 -6.72 -10.94 1.65
C ALA A 142 -7.53 -10.16 0.63
N GLY A 143 -7.15 -10.21 -0.64
CA GLY A 143 -7.84 -9.50 -1.71
C GLY A 143 -7.01 -9.35 -2.96
N GLN A 144 -7.55 -8.56 -3.89
CA GLN A 144 -6.91 -8.19 -5.14
C GLN A 144 -6.59 -6.71 -5.13
N ARG A 145 -5.40 -6.37 -5.63
CA ARG A 145 -5.07 -5.00 -6.01
C ARG A 145 -4.75 -4.96 -7.49
N VAL A 146 -5.08 -3.86 -8.14
CA VAL A 146 -4.74 -3.64 -9.55
C VAL A 146 -3.75 -2.49 -9.61
N GLN A 147 -2.50 -2.81 -9.89
CA GLN A 147 -1.49 -1.80 -10.16
C GLN A 147 -1.75 -1.17 -11.53
N VAL A 148 -1.52 0.12 -11.62
CA VAL A 148 -1.77 0.87 -12.84
C VAL A 148 -0.61 0.67 -13.81
N ILE A 149 -0.94 0.27 -15.02
CA ILE A 149 -0.05 0.33 -16.16
C ILE A 149 -0.36 1.62 -16.92
N ARG A 150 0.64 2.48 -17.12
CA ARG A 150 0.51 3.70 -17.90
C ARG A 150 1.40 3.65 -19.13
N ARG A 151 0.95 4.29 -20.21
CA ARG A 151 1.78 4.46 -21.40
C ARG A 151 2.98 5.34 -21.10
N ASP A 152 4.14 4.95 -21.60
CA ASP A 152 5.38 5.70 -21.52
C ASP A 152 6.01 5.85 -22.90
N ALA A 153 6.59 7.01 -23.18
CA ALA A 153 7.14 7.31 -24.49
C ALA A 153 8.43 6.51 -24.79
N LYS A 154 9.20 6.17 -23.75
CA LYS A 154 10.50 5.49 -23.90
C LYS A 154 10.39 3.98 -23.69
N LYS A 155 9.57 3.55 -22.69
CA LYS A 155 9.46 2.16 -22.25
C LYS A 155 8.19 1.45 -22.72
N LEU A 156 7.41 2.09 -23.63
CA LEU A 156 6.07 1.69 -24.07
C LEU A 156 5.05 1.69 -22.92
N GLY A 157 5.40 1.15 -21.77
CA GLY A 157 4.57 1.12 -20.57
C GLY A 157 5.40 1.08 -19.31
N VAL A 158 4.89 1.70 -18.25
CA VAL A 158 5.46 1.67 -16.90
C VAL A 158 4.39 1.20 -15.91
N LEU A 159 4.84 0.46 -14.89
CA LEU A 159 4.01 0.05 -13.77
C LEU A 159 4.11 1.13 -12.69
N GLU A 160 2.98 1.73 -12.35
CA GLU A 160 2.91 2.74 -11.29
C GLU A 160 2.60 2.06 -9.96
N PHE A 161 3.35 2.43 -8.93
CA PHE A 161 3.10 2.00 -7.56
C PHE A 161 2.39 3.11 -6.79
N GLY A 162 1.51 2.72 -5.86
CA GLY A 162 0.73 3.67 -5.07
C GLY A 162 -0.62 4.01 -5.67
N THR A 163 -1.13 5.17 -5.34
CA THR A 163 -2.47 5.66 -5.71
C THR A 163 -2.37 6.87 -6.62
N THR A 164 -3.18 6.90 -7.67
CA THR A 164 -3.23 8.02 -8.63
C THR A 164 -4.67 8.48 -8.79
N VAL A 165 -4.91 9.78 -8.63
CA VAL A 165 -6.19 10.41 -8.99
C VAL A 165 -6.15 10.78 -10.46
N LEU A 166 -7.08 10.24 -11.22
CA LEU A 166 -7.35 10.67 -12.60
C LEU A 166 -8.66 11.44 -12.65
N ALA A 167 -8.65 12.56 -13.31
CA ALA A 167 -9.84 13.35 -13.57
C ALA A 167 -9.94 13.68 -15.06
N ALA A 168 -11.15 13.68 -15.59
CA ALA A 168 -11.40 14.17 -16.94
C ALA A 168 -11.07 15.67 -17.01
N ALA A 169 -10.58 16.13 -18.16
CA ALA A 169 -10.18 17.51 -18.36
C ALA A 169 -11.32 18.52 -18.09
N ASP A 170 -12.57 18.11 -18.30
CA ASP A 170 -13.78 18.90 -18.01
C ASP A 170 -14.24 18.81 -16.55
N GLY A 171 -13.54 18.05 -15.70
CA GLY A 171 -13.90 17.84 -14.30
C GLY A 171 -15.15 17.00 -14.05
N SER A 172 -15.78 16.43 -15.08
CA SER A 172 -17.06 15.71 -14.97
C SER A 172 -16.96 14.37 -14.25
N ILE A 173 -15.78 13.75 -14.26
CA ILE A 173 -15.55 12.46 -13.63
C ILE A 173 -14.13 12.39 -13.09
N ALA A 174 -13.98 11.81 -11.92
CA ALA A 174 -12.67 11.41 -11.36
C ALA A 174 -12.69 9.96 -10.90
N GLY A 175 -11.52 9.35 -10.90
CA GLY A 175 -11.31 7.99 -10.41
C GLY A 175 -10.02 7.88 -9.63
N LEU A 176 -10.05 7.14 -8.51
CA LEU A 176 -8.88 6.75 -7.77
C LEU A 176 -8.41 5.39 -8.30
N LEU A 177 -7.20 5.35 -8.84
CA LEU A 177 -6.59 4.15 -9.39
C LEU A 177 -5.37 3.74 -8.58
N GLY A 178 -5.01 2.46 -8.67
CA GLY A 178 -3.82 1.92 -8.04
C GLY A 178 -4.10 1.18 -6.75
N ALA A 179 -3.06 1.05 -5.93
CA ALA A 179 -3.09 0.22 -4.74
C ALA A 179 -2.88 1.06 -3.47
N SER A 180 -3.03 0.39 -2.32
CA SER A 180 -2.71 0.94 -1.01
C SER A 180 -1.47 1.89 -1.01
N PRO A 181 -1.48 2.93 -0.14
CA PRO A 181 -2.36 3.13 0.99
C PRO A 181 -3.60 3.97 0.65
N GLY A 182 -4.78 3.38 0.58
CA GLY A 182 -6.02 4.12 0.27
C GLY A 182 -6.57 4.91 1.46
N ALA A 183 -6.67 4.29 2.63
CA ALA A 183 -7.27 4.92 3.81
C ALA A 183 -6.45 6.11 4.34
N SER A 184 -5.13 5.96 4.47
CA SER A 184 -4.25 7.02 4.98
C SER A 184 -4.08 8.19 4.00
N THR A 185 -4.35 7.99 2.72
CA THR A 185 -4.28 9.03 1.68
C THR A 185 -5.65 9.54 1.25
N ALA A 186 -6.74 9.14 1.92
CA ALA A 186 -8.10 9.51 1.54
C ALA A 186 -8.32 11.03 1.55
N VAL A 187 -7.87 11.72 2.60
CA VAL A 187 -8.05 13.18 2.72
C VAL A 187 -7.32 13.92 1.60
N PRO A 188 -5.99 13.76 1.39
CA PRO A 188 -5.31 14.43 0.28
C PRO A 188 -5.86 14.04 -1.10
N ALA A 189 -6.29 12.78 -1.29
CA ALA A 189 -6.91 12.36 -2.55
C ALA A 189 -8.24 13.08 -2.80
N MET A 190 -9.08 13.26 -1.77
CA MET A 190 -10.34 14.00 -1.91
C MET A 190 -10.10 15.49 -2.13
N LEU A 191 -9.12 16.10 -1.49
CA LEU A 191 -8.74 17.49 -1.75
C LEU A 191 -8.28 17.68 -3.21
N ASP A 192 -7.49 16.74 -3.76
CA ASP A 192 -7.08 16.76 -5.17
C ASP A 192 -8.29 16.61 -6.11
N VAL A 193 -9.24 15.71 -5.81
CA VAL A 193 -10.49 15.59 -6.57
C VAL A 193 -11.29 16.88 -6.53
N MET A 194 -11.45 17.50 -5.34
CA MET A 194 -12.17 18.77 -5.21
C MET A 194 -11.52 19.87 -6.03
N GLN A 195 -10.20 19.97 -6.03
CA GLN A 195 -9.48 20.96 -6.79
C GLN A 195 -9.61 20.76 -8.30
N ARG A 196 -9.58 19.52 -8.78
CA ARG A 196 -9.65 19.19 -10.22
C ARG A 196 -11.07 19.26 -10.76
N CYS A 197 -12.05 18.73 -10.03
CA CYS A 197 -13.43 18.61 -10.52
C CYS A 197 -14.30 19.80 -10.19
N PHE A 198 -13.89 20.66 -9.24
CA PHE A 198 -14.66 21.81 -8.78
C PHE A 198 -13.78 23.07 -8.69
N SER A 199 -12.92 23.25 -9.69
CA SER A 199 -11.92 24.33 -9.70
C SER A 199 -12.53 25.72 -9.56
N ASP A 200 -13.74 25.94 -10.09
CA ASP A 200 -14.53 27.17 -9.99
C ASP A 200 -15.00 27.48 -8.58
N ARG A 201 -15.22 26.44 -7.75
CA ARG A 201 -15.74 26.55 -6.38
C ARG A 201 -14.66 26.37 -5.32
N TYR A 202 -13.58 25.69 -5.64
CA TYR A 202 -12.55 25.30 -4.68
C TYR A 202 -12.05 26.47 -3.84
N GLN A 203 -11.82 27.64 -4.46
CA GLN A 203 -11.36 28.83 -3.76
C GLN A 203 -12.37 29.32 -2.71
N SER A 204 -13.66 29.20 -2.98
CA SER A 204 -14.71 29.59 -2.02
C SER A 204 -14.79 28.65 -0.81
N TRP A 205 -14.30 27.42 -0.95
CA TRP A 205 -14.29 26.40 0.11
C TRP A 205 -13.02 26.44 0.96
N LEU A 206 -11.95 27.11 0.52
CA LEU A 206 -10.66 27.15 1.23
C LEU A 206 -10.78 27.56 2.70
N PRO A 207 -11.56 28.59 3.10
CA PRO A 207 -11.68 28.95 4.51
C PRO A 207 -12.21 27.78 5.36
N LYS A 208 -13.24 27.07 4.85
CA LYS A 208 -13.80 25.91 5.56
C LYS A 208 -12.87 24.70 5.54
N LEU A 209 -12.18 24.46 4.44
CA LEU A 209 -11.20 23.39 4.33
C LEU A 209 -10.01 23.62 5.28
N THR A 210 -9.54 24.86 5.44
CA THR A 210 -8.47 25.19 6.37
C THR A 210 -8.92 25.06 7.83
N GLU A 211 -10.19 25.38 8.15
CA GLU A 211 -10.76 25.13 9.47
C GLU A 211 -10.78 23.62 9.79
N MET A 212 -11.14 22.78 8.81
CA MET A 212 -11.19 21.32 8.98
C MET A 212 -9.79 20.70 9.02
N VAL A 213 -8.88 21.21 8.21
CA VAL A 213 -7.49 20.72 8.05
C VAL A 213 -6.55 21.91 8.24
N PRO A 214 -6.19 22.25 9.49
CA PRO A 214 -5.36 23.43 9.79
C PRO A 214 -3.98 23.43 9.10
N SER A 215 -3.47 22.26 8.73
CA SER A 215 -2.23 22.09 7.99
C SER A 215 -2.39 22.18 6.46
N LEU A 216 -3.58 22.49 5.95
CA LEU A 216 -3.82 22.59 4.52
C LEU A 216 -2.86 23.56 3.83
N GLY A 217 -2.11 23.07 2.83
CA GLY A 217 -1.12 23.87 2.11
C GLY A 217 0.19 24.12 2.87
N THR A 218 0.32 23.60 4.11
CA THR A 218 1.53 23.77 4.93
C THR A 218 2.21 22.42 5.13
N LYS A 219 3.50 22.36 4.85
CA LYS A 219 4.31 21.20 5.15
C LYS A 219 4.67 21.22 6.65
N LEU A 220 4.17 20.24 7.40
CA LEU A 220 4.32 20.20 8.85
C LEU A 220 5.79 20.10 9.31
N SER A 221 6.66 19.44 8.54
CA SER A 221 8.10 19.41 8.85
C SER A 221 8.76 20.79 8.88
N ASP A 222 8.19 21.76 8.17
CA ASP A 222 8.74 23.12 8.07
C ASP A 222 8.07 24.07 9.08
N ASN A 223 7.09 23.58 9.84
CA ASN A 223 6.37 24.34 10.86
C ASN A 223 6.16 23.52 12.15
N PRO A 224 7.17 23.40 13.00
CA PRO A 224 7.12 22.60 14.23
C PRO A 224 5.97 23.01 15.18
N LYS A 225 5.66 24.29 15.27
CA LYS A 225 4.57 24.78 16.12
C LYS A 225 3.21 24.27 15.64
N LEU A 226 2.93 24.38 14.36
CA LEU A 226 1.69 23.85 13.78
C LEU A 226 1.64 22.32 13.89
N PHE A 227 2.78 21.64 13.75
CA PHE A 227 2.86 20.19 13.97
C PHE A 227 2.42 19.83 15.39
N GLU A 228 2.92 20.51 16.41
CA GLU A 228 2.53 20.26 17.81
C GLU A 228 1.04 20.51 18.03
N GLU A 229 0.50 21.63 17.56
CA GLU A 229 -0.92 21.95 17.67
C GLU A 229 -1.82 20.89 17.04
N VAL A 230 -1.48 20.43 15.82
CA VAL A 230 -2.22 19.38 15.10
C VAL A 230 -2.09 18.03 15.79
N TRP A 231 -0.90 17.71 16.30
CA TRP A 231 -0.61 16.50 17.05
C TRP A 231 -1.41 16.43 18.35
N GLU A 232 -1.35 17.47 19.18
CA GLU A 232 -2.08 17.53 20.45
C GLU A 232 -3.59 17.43 20.25
N ARG A 233 -4.12 18.17 19.28
CA ARG A 233 -5.54 18.08 18.91
C ARG A 233 -5.92 16.67 18.47
N GLY A 234 -5.14 16.07 17.58
CA GLY A 234 -5.39 14.72 17.06
C GLY A 234 -5.36 13.68 18.17
N THR A 235 -4.35 13.72 19.02
CA THR A 235 -4.15 12.83 20.16
C THR A 235 -5.34 12.91 21.12
N LYS A 236 -5.76 14.13 21.47
CA LYS A 236 -6.91 14.36 22.36
C LYS A 236 -8.22 13.86 21.76
N VAL A 237 -8.50 14.21 20.50
CA VAL A 237 -9.75 13.82 19.83
C VAL A 237 -9.86 12.30 19.65
N LEU A 238 -8.73 11.64 19.41
CA LEU A 238 -8.68 10.19 19.21
C LEU A 238 -8.49 9.40 20.51
N GLY A 239 -8.37 10.07 21.67
CA GLY A 239 -8.15 9.40 22.97
C GLY A 239 -6.82 8.66 23.05
N LEU A 240 -5.74 9.21 22.46
CA LEU A 240 -4.41 8.60 22.40
C LEU A 240 -3.43 9.21 23.41
N ASP A 241 -3.90 9.97 24.39
CA ASP A 241 -3.07 10.75 25.33
C ASP A 241 -2.00 9.88 26.03
N GLY A 242 -2.39 8.69 26.53
CA GLY A 242 -1.43 7.78 27.18
C GLY A 242 -0.43 7.10 26.24
N ARG A 243 -0.65 7.14 24.92
CA ARG A 243 0.25 6.60 23.90
C ARG A 243 1.17 7.66 23.31
N ALA A 244 0.73 8.92 23.33
CA ALA A 244 1.49 10.05 22.83
C ALA A 244 2.76 10.29 23.64
N ASP A 245 2.68 10.17 24.96
CA ASP A 245 3.82 10.35 25.86
C ASP A 245 4.89 9.27 25.65
N ALA A 246 4.48 8.02 25.43
CA ALA A 246 5.39 6.94 25.10
C ALA A 246 6.08 7.16 23.73
N GLY A 247 5.35 7.66 22.73
CA GLY A 247 5.89 8.01 21.42
C GLY A 247 6.86 9.19 21.47
N ARG A 248 6.55 10.24 22.25
CA ARG A 248 7.45 11.39 22.47
C ARG A 248 8.72 10.98 23.18
N ALA A 249 8.62 10.12 24.19
CA ALA A 249 9.79 9.59 24.91
C ALA A 249 10.69 8.77 23.98
N ALA A 250 10.11 7.94 23.10
CA ALA A 250 10.85 7.15 22.12
C ALA A 250 11.54 8.04 21.07
N LEU A 251 10.89 9.10 20.60
CA LEU A 251 11.49 10.07 19.66
C LEU A 251 12.60 10.92 20.34
N ALA A 252 12.42 11.29 21.59
CA ALA A 252 13.42 12.03 22.36
C ALA A 252 14.64 11.18 22.72
N ALA A 253 14.47 9.86 22.87
CA ALA A 253 15.56 8.93 23.15
C ALA A 253 16.50 8.72 21.93
N GLY A 254 16.06 9.15 20.72
CA GLY A 254 16.82 8.92 19.49
C GLY A 254 16.87 7.46 19.08
N PRO A 255 17.46 7.15 17.93
CA PRO A 255 17.67 5.77 17.52
C PRO A 255 18.63 5.08 18.48
N ASP A 256 18.26 3.88 18.93
CA ASP A 256 19.09 3.04 19.81
C ASP A 256 20.49 2.86 19.20
N PRO A 257 21.55 3.31 19.87
CA PRO A 257 22.92 3.21 19.35
C PRO A 257 23.40 1.77 19.12
N THR A 258 22.68 0.77 19.60
CA THR A 258 23.00 -0.64 19.39
C THR A 258 22.59 -1.13 17.98
N HIS A 259 21.70 -0.42 17.27
CA HIS A 259 21.27 -0.73 15.91
C HIS A 259 22.07 -0.03 14.79
N THR A 260 23.09 0.78 15.11
CA THR A 260 23.90 1.52 14.14
C THR A 260 25.07 0.75 13.54
N LYS A 261 25.11 -0.59 13.65
CA LYS A 261 26.13 -1.42 12.99
C LYS A 261 25.55 -2.47 12.04
N ALA A 262 24.59 -2.08 11.21
CA ALA A 262 24.41 -2.71 9.91
C ALA A 262 24.90 -1.70 8.88
N GLU A 263 26.01 -2.01 8.23
CA GLU A 263 26.69 -1.16 7.25
C GLU A 263 25.70 -0.51 6.30
N SER A 264 25.69 0.81 6.28
CA SER A 264 24.99 1.65 5.33
C SER A 264 25.62 1.49 3.94
N GLY A 265 25.24 0.44 3.24
CA GLY A 265 25.32 0.42 1.80
C GLY A 265 24.12 1.22 1.28
N GLU A 266 24.22 2.54 1.25
CA GLU A 266 23.29 3.35 0.50
C GLU A 266 23.31 2.90 -0.95
N PRO A 267 22.17 2.47 -1.54
CA PRO A 267 22.09 2.41 -2.97
C PRO A 267 22.02 3.86 -3.47
N GLU A 268 22.98 4.23 -4.32
CA GLU A 268 22.93 5.50 -5.06
C GLU A 268 21.52 5.70 -5.63
N PRO A 269 20.95 6.91 -5.51
CA PRO A 269 19.67 7.22 -6.12
C PRO A 269 19.82 7.04 -7.63
N ALA A 270 19.06 6.10 -8.19
CA ALA A 270 18.94 5.93 -9.63
C ALA A 270 18.55 7.28 -10.21
N GLY A 271 19.49 7.86 -10.96
CA GLY A 271 19.37 9.18 -11.55
C GLY A 271 18.05 9.33 -12.30
N VAL A 272 17.36 10.39 -11.95
CA VAL A 272 16.28 10.96 -12.75
C VAL A 272 16.90 11.47 -14.04
N VAL A 273 16.70 10.76 -15.12
CA VAL A 273 16.80 11.26 -16.49
C VAL A 273 15.54 10.84 -17.23
#